data_2a22c7018302739039a9b8dada02cfa5
#
_entry.id   2a22c7018302739039a9b8dada02cfa5
#
_cell.length_a   1.000
_cell.length_b   1.000
_cell.length_c   1.000
_cell.angle_alpha   90.00
_cell.angle_beta   90.00
_cell.angle_gamma   90.00
#
_symmetry.space_group_name_H-M   'P 1'
#
loop_
_entity.id
_entity.type
_entity.pdbx_description
1 polymer ?
#
loop_
_entity_poly.entity_id
_entity_poly.type
_entity_poly.pdbx_seq_one_letter_code
_entity_poly.pdbx_strand_id
1 'polypeptide(L)'
;MKKEKRVLLKCPFDGGFIQPKICFSCGNPAAEKKWQVTSMNRLKNRKFIINFPICDACAEAKNQYINILPVNIIAVFVVFLSIFSLLNPSSSLPQPLFYAGGAIWIVGVLAYIFWMNRKAKIQNSAEVKARVHDLQHAVIFEKISLPRKQAIGEVLVRFRNQKFAREFKQLNKGREIQ
;
A
#
# COMPACT_ATOMS: atom_id res chain seq x y z
N MET A 1 -25.41 0.09 -2.10
CA MET A 1 -24.09 0.22 -2.79
C MET A 1 -23.95 1.65 -3.32
N LYS A 2 -22.99 2.45 -2.83
CA LYS A 2 -22.71 3.78 -3.38
C LYS A 2 -22.14 3.60 -4.78
N LYS A 3 -22.80 4.20 -5.82
CA LYS A 3 -22.28 4.17 -7.19
C LYS A 3 -20.92 4.85 -7.24
N GLU A 4 -19.89 4.08 -7.48
CA GLU A 4 -18.52 4.57 -7.66
C GLU A 4 -18.43 5.36 -8.98
N LYS A 5 -17.79 6.52 -8.97
CA LYS A 5 -17.67 7.36 -10.15
C LYS A 5 -16.38 7.05 -10.90
N ARG A 6 -16.53 6.70 -12.18
CA ARG A 6 -15.41 6.49 -13.10
C ARG A 6 -15.04 7.81 -13.78
N VAL A 7 -13.77 8.07 -13.88
CA VAL A 7 -13.21 9.24 -14.58
C VAL A 7 -12.15 8.75 -15.55
N LEU A 8 -12.40 8.97 -16.85
CA LEU A 8 -11.46 8.67 -17.93
C LEU A 8 -10.71 9.96 -18.28
N LEU A 9 -9.40 9.94 -18.17
CA LEU A 9 -8.55 11.10 -18.41
C LEU A 9 -7.43 10.77 -19.39
N LYS A 10 -7.07 11.76 -20.23
CA LYS A 10 -5.81 11.76 -20.97
C LYS A 10 -4.67 11.91 -19.97
N CYS A 11 -3.74 11.00 -19.97
CA CYS A 11 -2.59 11.02 -19.09
C CYS A 11 -1.36 11.49 -19.87
N PRO A 12 -0.82 12.69 -19.59
CA PRO A 12 0.53 13.02 -20.01
C PRO A 12 1.50 12.08 -19.31
N PHE A 13 2.65 11.84 -19.89
CA PHE A 13 3.64 10.86 -19.41
C PHE A 13 4.12 11.14 -17.98
N ASP A 14 4.09 12.39 -17.55
CA ASP A 14 4.50 12.88 -16.23
C ASP A 14 3.41 12.83 -15.16
N GLY A 15 2.19 12.42 -15.51
CA GLY A 15 1.08 12.29 -14.56
C GLY A 15 0.59 13.61 -13.95
N GLY A 16 0.93 14.76 -14.53
CA GLY A 16 0.67 16.11 -14.02
C GLY A 16 -0.80 16.49 -13.86
N PHE A 17 -1.57 15.74 -13.04
CA PHE A 17 -2.95 16.06 -12.71
C PHE A 17 -3.03 17.14 -11.62
N ILE A 18 -3.96 18.08 -11.80
CA ILE A 18 -4.30 19.05 -10.76
C ILE A 18 -5.14 18.34 -9.69
N GLN A 19 -4.69 18.40 -8.44
CA GLN A 19 -5.35 17.73 -7.32
C GLN A 19 -6.33 18.65 -6.61
N PRO A 20 -7.53 18.16 -6.22
CA PRO A 20 -8.43 18.88 -5.32
C PRO A 20 -7.77 19.13 -3.96
N LYS A 21 -8.21 20.20 -3.27
CA LYS A 21 -7.76 20.53 -1.90
C LYS A 21 -8.54 19.75 -0.82
N ILE A 22 -9.06 18.60 -1.14
CA ILE A 22 -9.78 17.70 -0.24
C ILE A 22 -9.15 16.32 -0.23
N CYS A 23 -9.32 15.60 0.88
CA CYS A 23 -8.84 14.23 1.03
C CYS A 23 -9.55 13.30 0.04
N PHE A 24 -8.78 12.54 -0.73
CA PHE A 24 -9.34 11.65 -1.75
C PHE A 24 -10.18 10.49 -1.17
N SER A 25 -9.95 10.12 0.09
CA SER A 25 -10.68 9.05 0.76
C SER A 25 -11.95 9.55 1.45
N CYS A 26 -11.84 10.48 2.43
CA CYS A 26 -12.97 10.92 3.25
C CYS A 26 -13.65 12.22 2.78
N GLY A 27 -12.98 13.02 1.92
CA GLY A 27 -13.52 14.29 1.42
C GLY A 27 -13.37 15.49 2.37
N ASN A 28 -12.73 15.33 3.51
CA ASN A 28 -12.38 16.42 4.42
C ASN A 28 -11.28 17.32 3.80
N PRO A 29 -11.09 18.56 4.28
CA PRO A 29 -10.00 19.40 3.83
C PRO A 29 -8.67 18.62 3.88
N ALA A 30 -7.88 18.70 2.82
CA ALA A 30 -6.60 18.03 2.75
C ALA A 30 -5.53 18.84 3.48
N ALA A 31 -4.63 18.14 4.18
CA ALA A 31 -3.37 18.68 4.63
C ALA A 31 -2.34 18.64 3.48
N GLU A 32 -1.13 19.15 3.72
CA GLU A 32 -0.02 19.07 2.75
C GLU A 32 0.48 17.64 2.52
N LYS A 33 -0.04 16.68 3.29
CA LYS A 33 0.33 15.27 3.25
C LYS A 33 -0.26 14.58 2.02
N LYS A 34 0.50 13.64 1.46
CA LYS A 34 0.14 12.92 0.23
C LYS A 34 0.17 11.40 0.44
N TRP A 35 -0.77 10.73 -0.21
CA TRP A 35 -0.79 9.28 -0.33
C TRP A 35 -0.38 8.88 -1.74
N GLN A 36 0.66 8.08 -1.83
CA GLN A 36 1.13 7.57 -3.11
C GLN A 36 0.33 6.32 -3.51
N VAL A 37 -0.37 6.42 -4.61
CA VAL A 37 -1.04 5.28 -5.23
C VAL A 37 -0.24 4.85 -6.45
N THR A 38 0.12 3.58 -6.45
CA THR A 38 0.93 2.98 -7.52
C THR A 38 0.10 1.96 -8.28
N SER A 39 0.12 2.05 -9.61
CA SER A 39 -0.38 1.00 -10.48
C SER A 39 0.75 0.50 -11.37
N MET A 40 0.84 -0.81 -11.52
CA MET A 40 1.88 -1.47 -12.31
C MET A 40 1.24 -2.16 -13.51
N ASN A 41 1.63 -1.77 -14.71
CA ASN A 41 1.29 -2.53 -15.91
C ASN A 41 2.30 -3.68 -16.05
N ARG A 42 1.89 -4.89 -15.64
CA ARG A 42 2.74 -6.10 -15.63
C ARG A 42 3.31 -6.45 -17.01
N LEU A 43 2.54 -6.21 -18.07
CA LEU A 43 2.97 -6.55 -19.44
C LEU A 43 4.04 -5.60 -19.99
N LYS A 44 4.13 -4.37 -19.49
CA LYS A 44 5.05 -3.33 -20.01
C LYS A 44 6.13 -2.91 -19.01
N ASN A 45 6.21 -3.53 -17.85
CA ASN A 45 7.11 -3.21 -16.74
C ASN A 45 7.15 -1.69 -16.41
N ARG A 46 6.00 -1.00 -16.56
CA ARG A 46 5.85 0.43 -16.31
C ARG A 46 5.04 0.68 -15.06
N LYS A 47 5.61 1.49 -14.19
CA LYS A 47 5.01 1.91 -12.93
C LYS A 47 4.39 3.29 -13.10
N PHE A 48 3.09 3.39 -12.84
CA PHE A 48 2.37 4.65 -12.83
C PHE A 48 2.11 5.06 -11.37
N ILE A 49 2.52 6.26 -11.02
CA ILE A 49 2.48 6.76 -9.65
C ILE A 49 1.73 8.08 -9.63
N ILE A 50 0.68 8.16 -8.79
CA ILE A 50 -0.01 9.41 -8.51
C ILE A 50 -0.02 9.66 -7.00
N ASN A 51 0.27 10.89 -6.60
CA ASN A 51 0.17 11.34 -5.23
C ASN A 51 -1.18 12.03 -5.02
N PHE A 52 -2.02 11.50 -4.16
CA PHE A 52 -3.30 12.08 -3.79
C PHE A 52 -3.24 12.79 -2.43
N PRO A 53 -3.93 13.92 -2.27
CA PRO A 53 -3.99 14.65 -1.01
C PRO A 53 -4.77 13.88 0.05
N ILE A 54 -4.29 13.88 1.28
CA ILE A 54 -4.94 13.27 2.44
C ILE A 54 -5.06 14.27 3.59
N CYS A 55 -6.09 14.14 4.42
CA CYS A 55 -6.23 14.92 5.65
C CYS A 55 -5.35 14.36 6.78
N ASP A 56 -5.15 15.13 7.84
CA ASP A 56 -4.32 14.73 8.99
C ASP A 56 -4.79 13.44 9.64
N ALA A 57 -6.10 13.28 9.85
CA ALA A 57 -6.65 12.07 10.45
C ALA A 57 -6.36 10.78 9.62
N CYS A 58 -6.39 10.90 8.28
CA CYS A 58 -6.03 9.79 7.39
C CYS A 58 -4.51 9.53 7.39
N ALA A 59 -3.71 10.59 7.47
CA ALA A 59 -2.26 10.47 7.56
C ALA A 59 -1.82 9.84 8.88
N GLU A 60 -2.45 10.23 9.98
CA GLU A 60 -2.19 9.66 11.30
C GLU A 60 -2.56 8.18 11.36
N ALA A 61 -3.76 7.81 10.88
CA ALA A 61 -4.17 6.41 10.79
C ALA A 61 -3.17 5.56 9.98
N LYS A 62 -2.65 6.10 8.86
CA LYS A 62 -1.61 5.45 8.07
C LYS A 62 -0.33 5.22 8.88
N ASN A 63 0.11 6.24 9.63
CA ASN A 63 1.37 6.17 10.39
C ASN A 63 1.25 5.24 11.61
N GLN A 64 0.06 5.15 12.20
CA GLN A 64 -0.22 4.24 13.31
C GLN A 64 -0.39 2.78 12.86
N TYR A 65 -0.83 2.56 11.63
CA TYR A 65 -1.14 1.22 11.13
C TYR A 65 0.10 0.37 10.94
N ILE A 66 0.17 -0.75 11.64
CA ILE A 66 1.21 -1.77 11.49
C ILE A 66 0.66 -2.91 10.62
N ASN A 67 1.22 -3.07 9.44
CA ASN A 67 0.94 -4.24 8.61
C ASN A 67 1.81 -5.42 9.08
N ILE A 68 1.20 -6.36 9.80
CA ILE A 68 1.88 -7.53 10.35
C ILE A 68 2.00 -8.71 9.36
N LEU A 69 1.23 -8.68 8.26
CA LEU A 69 1.22 -9.79 7.30
C LEU A 69 2.62 -10.11 6.73
N PRO A 70 3.38 -9.13 6.19
CA PRO A 70 4.72 -9.42 5.68
C PRO A 70 5.68 -9.88 6.77
N VAL A 71 5.56 -9.34 7.99
CA VAL A 71 6.38 -9.74 9.14
C VAL A 71 6.15 -11.22 9.48
N ASN A 72 4.88 -11.63 9.56
CA ASN A 72 4.53 -13.02 9.85
C ASN A 72 4.99 -13.98 8.73
N ILE A 73 4.86 -13.61 7.46
CA ILE A 73 5.32 -14.44 6.33
C ILE A 73 6.85 -14.63 6.40
N ILE A 74 7.59 -13.53 6.57
CA ILE A 74 9.06 -13.59 6.67
C ILE A 74 9.47 -14.44 7.87
N ALA A 75 8.81 -14.27 9.02
CA ALA A 75 9.11 -15.00 10.23
C ALA A 75 8.86 -16.52 10.09
N VAL A 76 7.76 -16.93 9.47
CA VAL A 76 7.49 -18.33 9.16
C VAL A 76 8.60 -18.91 8.27
N PHE A 77 9.03 -18.15 7.26
CA PHE A 77 10.10 -18.58 6.36
C PHE A 77 11.45 -18.71 7.09
N VAL A 78 11.78 -17.75 7.96
CA VAL A 78 12.99 -17.79 8.80
C VAL A 78 12.98 -19.00 9.74
N VAL A 79 11.86 -19.27 10.42
CA VAL A 79 11.72 -20.43 11.31
C VAL A 79 11.88 -21.72 10.51
N PHE A 80 11.24 -21.83 9.34
CA PHE A 80 11.36 -23.00 8.48
C PHE A 80 12.81 -23.27 8.06
N LEU A 81 13.52 -22.23 7.59
CA LEU A 81 14.95 -22.35 7.23
C LEU A 81 15.82 -22.72 8.42
N SER A 82 15.52 -22.19 9.60
CA SER A 82 16.26 -22.52 10.82
C SER A 82 16.09 -23.98 11.22
N ILE A 83 14.86 -24.50 11.17
CA ILE A 83 14.58 -25.94 11.42
C ILE A 83 15.29 -26.80 10.39
N PHE A 84 15.23 -26.44 9.10
CA PHE A 84 15.90 -27.18 8.04
C PHE A 84 17.42 -27.24 8.24
N SER A 85 18.03 -26.12 8.65
CA SER A 85 19.45 -26.05 8.98
C SER A 85 19.81 -26.92 10.20
N LEU A 86 18.96 -26.99 11.22
CA LEU A 86 19.16 -27.85 12.39
C LEU A 86 19.09 -29.33 12.06
N LEU A 87 18.25 -29.72 11.07
CA LEU A 87 18.13 -31.12 10.60
C LEU A 87 19.30 -31.55 9.73
N ASN A 88 20.01 -30.60 9.10
CA ASN A 88 21.14 -30.85 8.21
C ASN A 88 22.39 -30.10 8.67
N PRO A 89 22.97 -30.47 9.84
CA PRO A 89 24.11 -29.76 10.38
C PRO A 89 25.36 -29.97 9.51
N SER A 90 25.81 -28.91 8.85
CA SER A 90 27.05 -28.87 8.08
C SER A 90 28.17 -28.09 8.78
N SER A 91 27.95 -27.70 10.06
CA SER A 91 28.85 -26.82 10.78
C SER A 91 29.97 -27.58 11.49
N SER A 92 31.16 -26.96 11.60
CA SER A 92 32.29 -27.42 12.38
C SER A 92 32.12 -27.23 13.90
N LEU A 93 30.96 -26.69 14.34
CA LEU A 93 30.65 -26.46 15.73
C LEU A 93 30.28 -27.77 16.45
N PRO A 94 30.60 -27.91 17.75
CA PRO A 94 30.12 -29.04 18.56
C PRO A 94 28.59 -29.11 18.52
N GLN A 95 28.06 -30.30 18.22
CA GLN A 95 26.61 -30.52 18.04
C GLN A 95 25.74 -29.90 19.16
N PRO A 96 26.05 -30.04 20.47
CA PRO A 96 25.19 -29.49 21.51
C PRO A 96 25.13 -27.95 21.48
N LEU A 97 26.22 -27.26 21.14
CA LEU A 97 26.26 -25.81 21.01
C LEU A 97 25.46 -25.34 19.80
N PHE A 98 25.52 -26.09 18.70
CA PHE A 98 24.75 -25.79 17.48
C PHE A 98 23.25 -25.88 17.74
N TYR A 99 22.77 -26.95 18.39
CA TYR A 99 21.36 -27.11 18.72
C TYR A 99 20.87 -26.11 19.76
N ALA A 100 21.68 -25.82 20.80
CA ALA A 100 21.33 -24.82 21.79
C ALA A 100 21.22 -23.42 21.19
N GLY A 101 22.16 -23.03 20.34
CA GLY A 101 22.11 -21.73 19.61
C GLY A 101 20.89 -21.64 18.69
N GLY A 102 20.59 -22.70 17.96
CA GLY A 102 19.41 -22.77 17.09
C GLY A 102 18.08 -22.67 17.85
N ALA A 103 17.98 -23.36 18.99
CA ALA A 103 16.81 -23.27 19.87
C ALA A 103 16.59 -21.85 20.41
N ILE A 104 17.65 -21.20 20.92
CA ILE A 104 17.60 -19.81 21.40
C ILE A 104 17.17 -18.86 20.29
N TRP A 105 17.70 -19.05 19.08
CA TRP A 105 17.33 -18.25 17.92
C TRP A 105 15.83 -18.38 17.56
N ILE A 106 15.31 -19.60 17.50
CA ILE A 106 13.88 -19.86 17.19
C ILE A 106 12.99 -19.23 18.27
N VAL A 107 13.32 -19.39 19.55
CA VAL A 107 12.57 -18.77 20.66
C VAL A 107 12.60 -17.26 20.54
N GLY A 108 13.75 -16.66 20.20
CA GLY A 108 13.88 -15.22 19.97
C GLY A 108 12.99 -14.71 18.84
N VAL A 109 12.95 -15.41 17.71
CA VAL A 109 12.07 -15.08 16.58
C VAL A 109 10.60 -15.17 16.98
N LEU A 110 10.19 -16.23 17.67
CA LEU A 110 8.80 -16.40 18.13
C LEU A 110 8.41 -15.32 19.14
N ALA A 111 9.28 -14.97 20.08
CA ALA A 111 9.06 -13.88 21.03
C ALA A 111 8.91 -12.53 20.32
N TYR A 112 9.73 -12.26 19.30
CA TYR A 112 9.63 -11.05 18.48
C TYR A 112 8.28 -10.99 17.71
N ILE A 113 7.85 -12.10 17.10
CA ILE A 113 6.56 -12.20 16.42
C ILE A 113 5.43 -11.91 17.40
N PHE A 114 5.45 -12.55 18.56
CA PHE A 114 4.44 -12.34 19.59
C PHE A 114 4.36 -10.88 20.03
N TRP A 115 5.51 -10.25 20.29
CA TRP A 115 5.59 -8.85 20.66
C TRP A 115 5.04 -7.93 19.55
N MET A 116 5.42 -8.15 18.30
CA MET A 116 4.94 -7.38 17.14
C MET A 116 3.44 -7.54 16.94
N ASN A 117 2.89 -8.75 17.07
CA ASN A 117 1.45 -9.00 16.97
C ASN A 117 0.68 -8.30 18.11
N ARG A 118 1.22 -8.32 19.33
CA ARG A 118 0.63 -7.61 20.47
C ARG A 118 0.64 -6.10 20.26
N LYS A 119 1.76 -5.54 19.81
CA LYS A 119 1.89 -4.12 19.49
C LYS A 119 0.90 -3.71 18.40
N ALA A 120 0.82 -4.49 17.32
CA ALA A 120 -0.12 -4.23 16.23
C ALA A 120 -1.58 -4.33 16.70
N LYS A 121 -1.92 -5.27 17.58
CA LYS A 121 -3.29 -5.38 18.14
C LYS A 121 -3.68 -4.15 18.95
N ILE A 122 -2.74 -3.54 19.67
CA ILE A 122 -2.99 -2.32 20.45
C ILE A 122 -3.12 -1.10 19.54
N GLN A 123 -2.21 -0.93 18.57
CA GLN A 123 -2.16 0.25 17.70
C GLN A 123 -3.21 0.22 16.58
N ASN A 124 -3.51 -0.95 16.04
CA ASN A 124 -4.50 -1.13 14.97
C ASN A 124 -5.92 -1.20 15.53
N SER A 125 -6.42 -0.10 16.10
CA SER A 125 -7.83 -0.01 16.50
C SER A 125 -8.76 -0.29 15.30
N ALA A 126 -10.03 -0.59 15.57
CA ALA A 126 -11.01 -0.82 14.51
C ALA A 126 -11.13 0.40 13.58
N GLU A 127 -11.06 1.60 14.13
CA GLU A 127 -11.11 2.85 13.38
C GLU A 127 -9.89 3.04 12.48
N VAL A 128 -8.67 2.81 13.00
CA VAL A 128 -7.42 2.88 12.22
C VAL A 128 -7.47 1.90 11.05
N LYS A 129 -7.89 0.66 11.29
CA LYS A 129 -8.05 -0.36 10.24
C LYS A 129 -9.06 0.07 9.18
N ALA A 130 -10.23 0.57 9.58
CA ALA A 130 -11.25 1.03 8.65
C ALA A 130 -10.76 2.20 7.79
N ARG A 131 -10.11 3.19 8.39
CA ARG A 131 -9.54 4.35 7.67
C ARG A 131 -8.45 3.93 6.68
N VAL A 132 -7.54 3.05 7.07
CA VAL A 132 -6.48 2.55 6.18
C VAL A 132 -7.07 1.70 5.05
N HIS A 133 -8.04 0.84 5.35
CA HIS A 133 -8.77 0.09 4.34
C HIS A 133 -9.46 1.02 3.33
N ASP A 134 -10.13 2.07 3.82
CA ASP A 134 -10.78 3.06 2.95
C ASP A 134 -9.76 3.83 2.10
N LEU A 135 -8.58 4.16 2.63
CA LEU A 135 -7.48 4.75 1.86
C LEU A 135 -6.99 3.83 0.73
N GLN A 136 -6.80 2.56 1.03
CA GLN A 136 -6.30 1.58 0.04
C GLN A 136 -7.28 1.34 -1.10
N HIS A 137 -8.60 1.44 -0.82
CA HIS A 137 -9.66 1.19 -1.80
C HIS A 137 -10.34 2.47 -2.33
N ALA A 138 -9.85 3.66 -1.94
CA ALA A 138 -10.45 4.93 -2.35
C ALA A 138 -10.26 5.22 -3.84
N VAL A 139 -9.19 4.69 -4.43
CA VAL A 139 -8.84 4.87 -5.85
C VAL A 139 -8.44 3.55 -6.47
N ILE A 140 -9.03 3.23 -7.60
CA ILE A 140 -8.71 2.03 -8.38
C ILE A 140 -8.40 2.46 -9.81
N PHE A 141 -7.23 2.06 -10.32
CA PHE A 141 -6.87 2.19 -11.73
C PHE A 141 -7.44 1.01 -12.52
N GLU A 142 -8.47 1.25 -13.33
CA GLU A 142 -9.11 0.19 -14.13
C GLU A 142 -8.37 -0.07 -15.44
N LYS A 143 -7.91 1.00 -16.10
CA LYS A 143 -7.18 0.91 -17.37
C LYS A 143 -6.07 1.95 -17.40
N ILE A 144 -4.88 1.52 -17.76
CA ILE A 144 -3.75 2.39 -18.01
C ILE A 144 -3.19 2.03 -19.37
N SER A 145 -3.33 2.96 -20.33
CA SER A 145 -2.73 2.85 -21.65
C SER A 145 -1.69 3.95 -21.78
N LEU A 146 -0.42 3.61 -21.54
CA LEU A 146 0.69 4.52 -21.75
C LEU A 146 1.31 4.25 -23.11
N PRO A 147 1.39 5.26 -24.00
CA PRO A 147 1.97 5.10 -25.33
C PRO A 147 3.49 4.86 -25.28
N ARG A 148 4.01 4.31 -26.35
CA ARG A 148 5.43 3.91 -26.42
C ARG A 148 6.43 5.07 -26.50
N LYS A 149 6.08 6.21 -27.06
CA LYS A 149 6.90 7.44 -27.13
C LYS A 149 5.96 8.64 -27.32
N GLN A 150 6.14 9.68 -26.49
CA GLN A 150 5.57 11.04 -26.59
C GLN A 150 4.06 11.19 -26.87
N ALA A 151 3.27 10.14 -26.98
CA ALA A 151 1.84 10.24 -27.17
C ALA A 151 1.11 10.27 -25.81
N ILE A 152 -0.05 10.89 -25.77
CA ILE A 152 -0.92 11.00 -24.61
C ILE A 152 -1.55 9.64 -24.35
N GLY A 153 -1.38 9.10 -23.15
CA GLY A 153 -2.02 7.87 -22.73
C GLY A 153 -3.41 8.08 -22.14
N GLU A 154 -4.10 6.99 -21.89
CA GLU A 154 -5.42 6.98 -21.25
C GLU A 154 -5.31 6.34 -19.87
N VAL A 155 -5.89 6.99 -18.87
CA VAL A 155 -6.01 6.45 -17.52
C VAL A 155 -7.47 6.47 -17.12
N LEU A 156 -8.04 5.29 -16.89
CA LEU A 156 -9.37 5.15 -16.31
C LEU A 156 -9.24 4.94 -14.82
N VAL A 157 -9.66 5.95 -14.06
CA VAL A 157 -9.58 5.97 -12.59
C VAL A 157 -10.98 5.91 -12.02
N ARG A 158 -11.19 5.03 -11.06
CA ARG A 158 -12.43 4.91 -10.30
C ARG A 158 -12.20 5.42 -8.88
N PHE A 159 -13.01 6.39 -8.47
CA PHE A 159 -12.99 6.97 -7.13
C PHE A 159 -14.20 6.52 -6.32
N ARG A 160 -13.97 6.10 -5.09
CA ARG A 160 -15.03 5.78 -4.13
C ARG A 160 -15.68 7.06 -3.59
N ASN A 161 -14.90 8.13 -3.39
CA ASN A 161 -15.38 9.43 -2.95
C ASN A 161 -15.90 10.25 -4.14
N GLN A 162 -17.22 10.41 -4.21
CA GLN A 162 -17.87 11.13 -5.31
C GLN A 162 -17.58 12.64 -5.32
N LYS A 163 -17.41 13.26 -4.14
CA LYS A 163 -17.07 14.69 -4.04
C LYS A 163 -15.69 14.92 -4.65
N PHE A 164 -14.70 14.14 -4.22
CA PHE A 164 -13.36 14.19 -4.78
C PHE A 164 -13.37 13.95 -6.30
N ALA A 165 -14.09 12.93 -6.75
CA ALA A 165 -14.18 12.61 -8.19
C ALA A 165 -14.73 13.78 -9.03
N ARG A 166 -15.74 14.50 -8.53
CA ARG A 166 -16.33 15.66 -9.22
C ARG A 166 -15.33 16.81 -9.31
N GLU A 167 -14.69 17.17 -8.21
CA GLU A 167 -13.68 18.25 -8.17
C GLU A 167 -12.48 17.90 -9.04
N PHE A 168 -11.97 16.64 -8.93
CA PHE A 168 -10.86 16.16 -9.74
C PHE A 168 -11.17 16.23 -11.24
N LYS A 169 -12.38 15.85 -11.64
CA LYS A 169 -12.87 15.96 -13.01
C LYS A 169 -12.92 17.43 -13.46
N GLN A 170 -13.45 18.33 -12.63
CA GLN A 170 -13.55 19.75 -12.96
C GLN A 170 -12.17 20.42 -13.14
N LEU A 171 -11.23 20.14 -12.24
CA LEU A 171 -9.88 20.70 -12.30
C LEU A 171 -9.07 20.20 -13.50
N ASN A 172 -9.42 19.02 -14.02
CA ASN A 172 -8.73 18.41 -15.15
C ASN A 172 -9.59 18.43 -16.43
N LYS A 173 -10.58 19.36 -16.54
CA LYS A 173 -11.32 19.61 -17.77
C LYS A 173 -10.37 19.89 -18.94
N GLY A 174 -10.63 19.32 -20.12
CA GLY A 174 -9.73 19.38 -21.28
C GLY A 174 -8.72 18.23 -21.36
N ARG A 175 -8.57 17.46 -20.29
CA ARG A 175 -7.83 16.18 -20.29
C ARG A 175 -8.78 14.97 -20.32
N GLU A 176 -10.10 15.21 -20.39
CA GLU A 176 -11.10 14.15 -20.53
C GLU A 176 -11.11 13.61 -21.97
N ILE A 177 -11.27 12.30 -22.06
CA ILE A 177 -11.61 11.62 -23.31
C ILE A 177 -13.13 11.61 -23.36
N GLN A 178 -13.68 12.24 -24.42
CA GLN A 178 -15.11 12.19 -24.72
C GLN A 178 -15.54 10.79 -25.12
#